data_7d069512508b819985f1bac92d38648f
#
_entry.id   7d069512508b819985f1bac92d38648f
#
_cell.length_a   1.000
_cell.length_b   1.000
_cell.length_c   1.000
_cell.angle_alpha   90.00
_cell.angle_beta   90.00
_cell.angle_gamma   90.00
#
_symmetry.space_group_name_H-M   'P 1'
#
loop_
_entity.id
_entity.type
_entity.pdbx_description
1 polymer ?
#
loop_
_entity_poly.entity_id
_entity_poly.type
_entity_poly.pdbx_seq_one_letter_code
_entity_poly.pdbx_strand_id
1 'polypeptide(L)'
;RLSLVGSEMCIRDRIVYSPFNGTGNVPVRRILRELGFKNVYVVPEQEKPDPDFTTLEYPNPEDPKAFTYALRLAKEVNADIILATDPDADRLGVYSKDTKSGEYKSFTGNMSGMLIAEYLLSQRKEKGLLHENGAFVKTIVSTNLADLIAKEYNLKLIEVLTGFKYIGEQIKFFEQNNTYEYEFGFEESYGCLVGTHARDKDAIVAVMALCEAAAYYKSK
;
A
#
# COMPACT_ATOMS: atom_id res chain seq x y z
N ARG A 1 10.57 -5.73 13.88
CA ARG A 1 9.39 -6.17 13.11
C ARG A 1 8.57 -4.96 12.73
N LEU A 2 8.36 -4.74 11.43
CA LEU A 2 7.47 -3.68 10.92
C LEU A 2 5.98 -4.01 11.13
N SER A 3 5.63 -5.30 11.25
CA SER A 3 4.25 -5.74 11.46
C SER A 3 3.67 -5.23 12.79
N LEU A 4 2.52 -4.58 12.72
CA LEU A 4 1.79 -4.02 13.85
C LEU A 4 0.73 -4.98 14.41
N VAL A 5 0.42 -6.07 13.70
CA VAL A 5 -0.61 -7.06 14.05
C VAL A 5 0.01 -8.40 14.46
N GLY A 6 -0.61 -9.08 15.40
CA GLY A 6 -0.21 -10.43 15.83
C GLY A 6 -0.55 -11.49 14.76
N SER A 7 0.26 -12.54 14.67
CA SER A 7 0.24 -13.57 13.62
C SER A 7 -1.06 -14.39 13.51
N GLU A 8 -1.97 -14.33 14.48
CA GLU A 8 -3.18 -15.16 14.48
C GLU A 8 -4.32 -14.62 13.59
N MET A 9 -4.31 -13.34 13.24
CA MET A 9 -5.38 -12.70 12.46
C MET A 9 -5.31 -12.96 10.95
N CYS A 10 -4.13 -13.29 10.42
CA CYS A 10 -3.86 -13.34 8.98
C CYS A 10 -4.22 -14.68 8.28
N ILE A 11 -4.67 -15.69 9.00
CA ILE A 11 -4.71 -17.09 8.51
C ILE A 11 -5.83 -17.35 7.50
N ARG A 12 -6.87 -16.52 7.43
CA ARG A 12 -8.07 -16.79 6.63
C ARG A 12 -8.25 -15.98 5.37
N ASP A 13 -7.54 -14.87 5.24
CA ASP A 13 -7.72 -13.97 4.09
C ASP A 13 -7.13 -14.57 2.82
N ARG A 14 -7.91 -14.49 1.72
CA ARG A 14 -7.50 -14.90 0.39
C ARG A 14 -7.07 -13.68 -0.40
N ILE A 15 -5.81 -13.65 -0.78
CA ILE A 15 -5.18 -12.54 -1.48
C ILE A 15 -4.85 -13.01 -2.89
N VAL A 16 -5.33 -12.29 -3.90
CA VAL A 16 -4.81 -12.42 -5.27
C VAL A 16 -3.77 -11.33 -5.50
N TYR A 17 -2.63 -11.71 -6.04
CA TYR A 17 -1.54 -10.79 -6.33
C TYR A 17 -1.08 -10.92 -7.78
N SER A 18 -0.87 -9.78 -8.44
CA SER A 18 -0.18 -9.70 -9.71
C SER A 18 1.03 -8.75 -9.64
N PRO A 19 2.22 -9.21 -10.03
CA PRO A 19 3.39 -8.35 -10.20
C PRO A 19 3.42 -7.59 -11.53
N PHE A 20 2.39 -7.69 -12.37
CA PHE A 20 2.36 -7.14 -13.73
C PHE A 20 3.64 -7.43 -14.53
N ASN A 21 4.10 -8.69 -14.50
CA ASN A 21 5.34 -9.16 -15.11
C ASN A 21 6.63 -8.45 -14.61
N GLY A 22 6.55 -7.79 -13.45
CA GLY A 22 7.61 -6.95 -12.89
C GLY A 22 8.37 -7.59 -11.73
N THR A 23 9.14 -6.75 -11.05
CA THR A 23 10.09 -7.13 -9.99
C THR A 23 9.46 -7.45 -8.65
N GLY A 24 8.19 -7.04 -8.42
CA GLY A 24 7.49 -7.20 -7.14
C GLY A 24 7.20 -8.65 -6.73
N ASN A 25 7.25 -9.63 -7.67
CA ASN A 25 6.85 -11.01 -7.42
C ASN A 25 7.52 -11.62 -6.18
N VAL A 26 8.82 -11.63 -6.13
CA VAL A 26 9.58 -12.27 -5.05
C VAL A 26 9.44 -11.53 -3.72
N PRO A 27 9.67 -10.22 -3.63
CA PRO A 27 9.60 -9.49 -2.37
C PRO A 27 8.19 -9.43 -1.78
N VAL A 28 7.14 -9.23 -2.58
CA VAL A 28 5.76 -9.20 -2.09
C VAL A 28 5.34 -10.56 -1.54
N ARG A 29 5.61 -11.65 -2.25
CA ARG A 29 5.30 -13.01 -1.75
C ARG A 29 6.07 -13.33 -0.47
N ARG A 30 7.31 -12.87 -0.39
CA ARG A 30 8.13 -13.06 0.81
C ARG A 30 7.54 -12.30 2.00
N ILE A 31 7.24 -11.01 1.87
CA ILE A 31 6.69 -10.22 2.99
C ILE A 31 5.34 -10.78 3.46
N LEU A 32 4.43 -11.13 2.55
CA LEU A 32 3.14 -11.72 2.90
C LEU A 32 3.30 -13.05 3.67
N ARG A 33 4.22 -13.91 3.23
CA ARG A 33 4.53 -15.16 3.94
C ARG A 33 5.11 -14.91 5.33
N GLU A 34 6.03 -13.96 5.47
CA GLU A 34 6.63 -13.61 6.76
C GLU A 34 5.62 -12.99 7.74
N LEU A 35 4.58 -12.34 7.22
CA LEU A 35 3.45 -11.83 8.00
C LEU A 35 2.45 -12.92 8.39
N GLY A 36 2.53 -14.11 7.79
CA GLY A 36 1.67 -15.24 8.09
C GLY A 36 0.47 -15.42 7.16
N PHE A 37 0.38 -14.65 6.06
CA PHE A 37 -0.63 -14.88 5.02
C PHE A 37 -0.33 -16.15 4.24
N LYS A 38 -1.23 -17.14 4.31
CA LYS A 38 -1.04 -18.46 3.71
C LYS A 38 -1.76 -18.61 2.38
N ASN A 39 -2.85 -17.88 2.17
CA ASN A 39 -3.73 -18.01 1.01
C ASN A 39 -3.43 -16.90 0.01
N VAL A 40 -2.22 -16.89 -0.55
CA VAL A 40 -1.78 -15.93 -1.56
C VAL A 40 -1.73 -16.63 -2.92
N TYR A 41 -2.56 -16.17 -3.85
CA TYR A 41 -2.69 -16.68 -5.21
C TYR A 41 -2.09 -15.67 -6.19
N VAL A 42 -1.02 -16.07 -6.87
CA VAL A 42 -0.38 -15.22 -7.87
C VAL A 42 -1.00 -15.46 -9.23
N VAL A 43 -1.23 -14.40 -10.00
CA VAL A 43 -1.75 -14.47 -11.37
C VAL A 43 -0.73 -15.16 -12.27
N PRO A 44 -0.99 -16.40 -12.77
CA PRO A 44 0.03 -17.19 -13.46
C PRO A 44 0.56 -16.53 -14.74
N GLU A 45 -0.32 -15.84 -15.47
CA GLU A 45 0.01 -15.18 -16.74
C GLU A 45 0.93 -13.96 -16.55
N GLN A 46 0.94 -13.39 -15.35
CA GLN A 46 1.67 -12.15 -15.02
C GLN A 46 2.78 -12.38 -13.99
N GLU A 47 2.98 -13.64 -13.55
CA GLU A 47 3.94 -13.98 -12.50
C GLU A 47 5.40 -13.80 -12.93
N LYS A 48 5.71 -14.20 -14.16
CA LYS A 48 7.09 -14.15 -14.67
C LYS A 48 7.38 -12.82 -15.34
N PRO A 49 8.63 -12.32 -15.22
CA PRO A 49 9.06 -11.17 -16.00
C PRO A 49 8.82 -11.38 -17.49
N ASP A 50 8.21 -10.37 -18.12
CA ASP A 50 7.97 -10.35 -19.57
C ASP A 50 8.31 -8.94 -20.08
N PRO A 51 9.40 -8.77 -20.86
CA PRO A 51 9.84 -7.48 -21.34
C PRO A 51 8.87 -6.85 -22.36
N ASP A 52 8.04 -7.67 -23.00
CA ASP A 52 7.08 -7.23 -24.00
C ASP A 52 5.67 -6.98 -23.41
N PHE A 53 5.47 -7.30 -22.12
CA PHE A 53 4.19 -7.16 -21.41
C PHE A 53 2.99 -7.74 -22.18
N THR A 54 3.14 -8.93 -22.74
CA THR A 54 2.18 -9.55 -23.68
C THR A 54 0.76 -9.71 -23.11
N THR A 55 0.60 -9.66 -21.79
CA THR A 55 -0.69 -9.75 -21.08
C THR A 55 -1.29 -8.39 -20.73
N LEU A 56 -0.58 -7.29 -20.97
CA LEU A 56 -0.91 -5.94 -20.52
C LEU A 56 -0.75 -4.95 -21.67
N GLU A 57 -1.78 -4.17 -21.95
CA GLU A 57 -1.67 -3.04 -22.88
C GLU A 57 -0.83 -1.92 -22.21
N TYR A 58 -1.03 -1.72 -20.93
CA TYR A 58 -0.30 -0.75 -20.11
C TYR A 58 -0.10 -1.29 -18.68
N PRO A 59 1.14 -1.58 -18.24
CA PRO A 59 1.40 -2.17 -16.93
C PRO A 59 1.34 -1.12 -15.80
N ASN A 60 0.16 -0.52 -15.61
CA ASN A 60 -0.07 0.52 -14.63
C ASN A 60 -1.26 0.14 -13.74
N PRO A 61 -1.13 0.16 -12.40
CA PRO A 61 -2.21 -0.14 -11.48
C PRO A 61 -3.37 0.88 -11.50
N GLU A 62 -3.23 1.99 -12.21
CA GLU A 62 -4.33 2.93 -12.47
C GLU A 62 -5.27 2.44 -13.58
N ASP A 63 -4.79 1.54 -14.47
CA ASP A 63 -5.59 1.02 -15.57
C ASP A 63 -6.42 -0.19 -15.11
N PRO A 64 -7.77 -0.10 -15.08
CA PRO A 64 -8.63 -1.23 -14.73
C PRO A 64 -8.43 -2.46 -15.64
N LYS A 65 -8.03 -2.27 -16.90
CA LYS A 65 -7.79 -3.37 -17.84
C LYS A 65 -6.62 -4.26 -17.41
N ALA A 66 -5.62 -3.69 -16.74
CA ALA A 66 -4.48 -4.44 -16.23
C ALA A 66 -4.90 -5.52 -15.20
N PHE A 67 -6.02 -5.33 -14.52
CA PHE A 67 -6.56 -6.26 -13.53
C PHE A 67 -7.42 -7.40 -14.10
N THR A 68 -7.58 -7.51 -15.40
CA THR A 68 -8.47 -8.51 -16.04
C THR A 68 -8.18 -9.93 -15.57
N TYR A 69 -6.93 -10.35 -15.57
CA TYR A 69 -6.51 -11.68 -15.11
C TYR A 69 -6.65 -11.84 -13.59
N ALA A 70 -6.28 -10.81 -12.83
CA ALA A 70 -6.39 -10.83 -11.37
C ALA A 70 -7.85 -10.90 -10.91
N LEU A 71 -8.78 -10.17 -11.55
CA LEU A 71 -10.21 -10.21 -11.27
C LEU A 71 -10.82 -11.57 -11.61
N ARG A 72 -10.38 -12.22 -12.71
CA ARG A 72 -10.80 -13.57 -13.05
C ARG A 72 -10.38 -14.56 -11.96
N LEU A 73 -9.10 -14.59 -11.63
CA LEU A 73 -8.56 -15.48 -10.58
C LEU A 73 -9.24 -15.21 -9.23
N ALA A 74 -9.48 -13.94 -8.89
CA ALA A 74 -10.12 -13.57 -7.63
C ALA A 74 -11.55 -14.14 -7.50
N LYS A 75 -12.31 -14.18 -8.59
CA LYS A 75 -13.64 -14.82 -8.62
C LYS A 75 -13.53 -16.33 -8.41
N GLU A 76 -12.56 -16.99 -9.05
CA GLU A 76 -12.33 -18.43 -8.95
C GLU A 76 -11.97 -18.86 -7.53
N VAL A 77 -11.06 -18.13 -6.88
CA VAL A 77 -10.61 -18.46 -5.52
C VAL A 77 -11.43 -17.78 -4.42
N ASN A 78 -12.43 -16.98 -4.80
CA ASN A 78 -13.21 -16.18 -3.87
C ASN A 78 -12.34 -15.30 -2.97
N ALA A 79 -11.47 -14.50 -3.58
CA ALA A 79 -10.52 -13.64 -2.87
C ALA A 79 -11.22 -12.52 -2.08
N ASP A 80 -10.62 -12.10 -0.98
CA ASP A 80 -11.05 -10.95 -0.19
C ASP A 80 -10.48 -9.64 -0.75
N ILE A 81 -9.22 -9.70 -1.23
CA ILE A 81 -8.47 -8.55 -1.74
C ILE A 81 -7.65 -8.94 -2.96
N ILE A 82 -7.51 -8.01 -3.89
CA ILE A 82 -6.63 -8.13 -5.06
C ILE A 82 -5.61 -7.01 -5.00
N LEU A 83 -4.37 -7.35 -5.20
CA LEU A 83 -3.23 -6.45 -5.19
C LEU A 83 -2.47 -6.58 -6.50
N ALA A 84 -2.02 -5.46 -7.06
CA ALA A 84 -1.10 -5.47 -8.18
C ALA A 84 -0.04 -4.36 -8.01
N THR A 85 1.20 -4.72 -8.27
CA THR A 85 2.31 -3.77 -8.33
C THR A 85 2.67 -3.50 -9.78
N ASP A 86 3.09 -2.28 -10.07
CA ASP A 86 3.70 -1.97 -11.35
C ASP A 86 5.07 -2.67 -11.53
N PRO A 87 5.70 -2.59 -12.71
CA PRO A 87 6.89 -3.40 -13.00
C PRO A 87 8.09 -3.16 -12.11
N ASP A 88 8.32 -1.94 -11.64
CA ASP A 88 9.40 -1.59 -10.70
C ASP A 88 8.97 -1.66 -9.22
N ALA A 89 7.70 -2.02 -8.96
CA ALA A 89 7.12 -2.24 -7.64
C ALA A 89 7.17 -1.01 -6.72
N ASP A 90 6.91 0.16 -7.27
CA ASP A 90 6.81 1.41 -6.52
C ASP A 90 5.36 1.86 -6.30
N ARG A 91 4.39 1.40 -7.11
CA ARG A 91 2.95 1.69 -7.00
C ARG A 91 2.13 0.43 -6.71
N LEU A 92 1.03 0.61 -5.96
CA LEU A 92 0.14 -0.47 -5.56
C LEU A 92 -1.30 -0.18 -5.95
N GLY A 93 -1.87 -0.99 -6.85
CA GLY A 93 -3.30 -1.01 -7.14
C GLY A 93 -4.02 -2.05 -6.29
N VAL A 94 -5.25 -1.73 -5.90
CA VAL A 94 -6.02 -2.50 -4.95
C VAL A 94 -7.48 -2.63 -5.38
N TYR A 95 -8.03 -3.83 -5.25
CA TYR A 95 -9.46 -4.10 -5.26
C TYR A 95 -9.84 -4.86 -4.00
N SER A 96 -10.97 -4.53 -3.41
CA SER A 96 -11.56 -5.27 -2.29
C SER A 96 -12.92 -5.82 -2.68
N LYS A 97 -13.26 -6.99 -2.15
CA LYS A 97 -14.58 -7.57 -2.31
C LYS A 97 -15.58 -6.84 -1.42
N ASP A 98 -16.60 -6.26 -2.02
CA ASP A 98 -17.74 -5.71 -1.29
C ASP A 98 -18.57 -6.85 -0.72
N THR A 99 -18.66 -6.94 0.60
CA THR A 99 -19.38 -8.01 1.31
C THR A 99 -20.88 -8.00 1.08
N LYS A 100 -21.47 -6.88 0.65
CA LYS A 100 -22.92 -6.75 0.38
C LYS A 100 -23.27 -7.17 -1.04
N SER A 101 -22.52 -6.69 -2.03
CA SER A 101 -22.79 -7.00 -3.45
C SER A 101 -22.04 -8.22 -3.96
N GLY A 102 -20.94 -8.60 -3.30
CA GLY A 102 -20.03 -9.64 -3.77
C GLY A 102 -19.10 -9.20 -4.91
N GLU A 103 -19.20 -7.95 -5.34
CA GLU A 103 -18.39 -7.38 -6.42
C GLU A 103 -17.05 -6.87 -5.93
N TYR A 104 -16.05 -6.85 -6.81
CA TYR A 104 -14.75 -6.24 -6.55
C TYR A 104 -14.77 -4.77 -6.92
N LYS A 105 -14.40 -3.91 -5.96
CA LYS A 105 -14.32 -2.45 -6.13
C LYS A 105 -12.87 -1.99 -6.04
N SER A 106 -12.45 -1.18 -7.02
CA SER A 106 -11.12 -0.58 -7.02
C SER A 106 -11.01 0.54 -6.01
N PHE A 107 -9.82 0.72 -5.46
CA PHE A 107 -9.44 1.88 -4.67
C PHE A 107 -8.57 2.80 -5.50
N THR A 108 -8.82 4.11 -5.39
CA THR A 108 -7.89 5.11 -5.93
C THR A 108 -6.64 5.20 -5.06
N GLY A 109 -5.56 5.80 -5.59
CA GLY A 109 -4.35 6.02 -4.79
C GLY A 109 -4.62 6.84 -3.52
N ASN A 110 -5.50 7.84 -3.61
CA ASN A 110 -5.95 8.59 -2.43
C ASN A 110 -6.66 7.70 -1.39
N MET A 111 -7.54 6.79 -1.83
CA MET A 111 -8.24 5.88 -0.92
C MET A 111 -7.28 4.93 -0.23
N SER A 112 -6.38 4.30 -0.99
CA SER A 112 -5.36 3.39 -0.45
C SER A 112 -4.41 4.11 0.50
N GLY A 113 -3.93 5.30 0.12
CA GLY A 113 -3.06 6.12 0.96
C GLY A 113 -3.70 6.48 2.29
N MET A 114 -4.97 6.88 2.31
CA MET A 114 -5.68 7.23 3.54
C MET A 114 -5.97 6.02 4.44
N LEU A 115 -6.31 4.86 3.85
CA LEU A 115 -6.50 3.63 4.62
C LEU A 115 -5.20 3.16 5.28
N ILE A 116 -4.08 3.22 4.55
CA ILE A 116 -2.76 2.89 5.10
C ILE A 116 -2.38 3.87 6.20
N ALA A 117 -2.54 5.18 5.96
CA ALA A 117 -2.23 6.22 6.93
C ALA A 117 -3.01 6.04 8.24
N GLU A 118 -4.34 5.91 8.13
CA GLU A 118 -5.22 5.74 9.31
C GLU A 118 -4.85 4.49 10.10
N TYR A 119 -4.71 3.34 9.41
CA TYR A 119 -4.33 2.10 10.07
C TYR A 119 -2.96 2.23 10.77
N LEU A 120 -1.95 2.72 10.06
CA LEU A 120 -0.59 2.85 10.58
C LEU A 120 -0.51 3.77 11.80
N LEU A 121 -1.12 4.96 11.70
CA LEU A 121 -1.07 5.97 12.74
C LEU A 121 -1.88 5.56 13.98
N SER A 122 -3.08 4.96 13.78
CA SER A 122 -3.86 4.43 14.89
C SER A 122 -3.12 3.33 15.65
N GLN A 123 -2.48 2.41 14.94
CA GLN A 123 -1.72 1.33 15.56
C GLN A 123 -0.44 1.82 16.25
N ARG A 124 0.24 2.81 15.66
CA ARG A 124 1.40 3.45 16.33
C ARG A 124 1.00 4.20 17.60
N LYS A 125 -0.10 4.95 17.55
CA LYS A 125 -0.66 5.66 18.71
C LYS A 125 -1.03 4.68 19.83
N GLU A 126 -1.76 3.62 19.52
CA GLU A 126 -2.17 2.58 20.47
C GLU A 126 -0.97 1.92 21.17
N LYS A 127 0.13 1.73 20.44
CA LYS A 127 1.36 1.11 20.95
C LYS A 127 2.38 2.08 21.54
N GLY A 128 2.08 3.38 21.59
CA GLY A 128 3.01 4.39 22.07
C GLY A 128 4.26 4.57 21.20
N LEU A 129 4.13 4.29 19.88
CA LEU A 129 5.22 4.37 18.89
C LEU A 129 5.10 5.60 17.98
N LEU A 130 4.03 6.39 18.13
CA LEU A 130 3.85 7.61 17.36
C LEU A 130 4.73 8.71 17.95
N HIS A 131 5.53 9.37 17.12
CA HIS A 131 6.43 10.42 17.59
C HIS A 131 5.68 11.72 17.89
N GLU A 132 6.03 12.42 18.95
CA GLU A 132 5.43 13.72 19.33
C GLU A 132 5.67 14.79 18.27
N ASN A 133 6.82 14.75 17.58
CA ASN A 133 7.19 15.63 16.48
C ASN A 133 7.01 14.95 15.11
N GLY A 134 6.06 14.02 15.00
CA GLY A 134 5.81 13.27 13.77
C GLY A 134 5.32 14.16 12.62
N ALA A 135 5.75 13.82 11.39
CA ALA A 135 5.32 14.49 10.16
C ALA A 135 4.63 13.53 9.20
N PHE A 136 3.56 14.04 8.60
CA PHE A 136 2.84 13.43 7.49
C PHE A 136 3.07 14.27 6.23
N VAL A 137 3.55 13.69 5.13
CA VAL A 137 3.89 14.39 3.91
C VAL A 137 2.98 13.97 2.77
N LYS A 138 2.41 14.93 2.04
CA LYS A 138 1.56 14.65 0.85
C LYS A 138 1.89 15.59 -0.29
N THR A 139 1.50 15.23 -1.51
CA THR A 139 1.53 16.18 -2.63
C THR A 139 0.36 17.15 -2.57
N ILE A 140 0.51 18.33 -3.15
CA ILE A 140 -0.53 19.38 -3.20
C ILE A 140 -1.82 18.94 -3.91
N VAL A 141 -1.75 17.90 -4.76
CA VAL A 141 -2.90 17.34 -5.50
C VAL A 141 -3.53 16.12 -4.82
N SER A 142 -2.93 15.64 -3.73
CA SER A 142 -3.49 14.56 -2.92
C SER A 142 -4.65 15.05 -2.04
N THR A 143 -5.50 14.11 -1.62
CA THR A 143 -6.74 14.41 -0.88
C THR A 143 -6.54 15.22 0.41
N ASN A 144 -7.44 16.16 0.68
CA ASN A 144 -7.48 16.93 1.92
C ASN A 144 -7.97 16.11 3.14
N LEU A 145 -8.37 14.84 2.96
CA LEU A 145 -8.62 13.95 4.08
C LEU A 145 -7.35 13.73 4.93
N ALA A 146 -6.17 13.85 4.31
CA ALA A 146 -4.88 13.82 5.01
C ALA A 146 -4.75 14.92 6.08
N ASP A 147 -5.35 16.09 5.87
CA ASP A 147 -5.35 17.20 6.84
C ASP A 147 -6.10 16.80 8.13
N LEU A 148 -7.22 16.11 7.97
CA LEU A 148 -8.01 15.65 9.10
C LEU A 148 -7.29 14.54 9.87
N ILE A 149 -6.68 13.60 9.15
CA ILE A 149 -5.88 12.52 9.76
C ILE A 149 -4.67 13.10 10.50
N ALA A 150 -3.90 13.99 9.88
CA ALA A 150 -2.76 14.62 10.53
C ALA A 150 -3.17 15.37 11.81
N LYS A 151 -4.30 16.08 11.77
CA LYS A 151 -4.85 16.78 12.94
C LYS A 151 -5.27 15.80 14.06
N GLU A 152 -5.93 14.70 13.73
CA GLU A 152 -6.38 13.68 14.71
C GLU A 152 -5.20 13.06 15.46
N TYR A 153 -4.09 12.85 14.75
CA TYR A 153 -2.87 12.26 15.31
C TYR A 153 -1.84 13.29 15.78
N ASN A 154 -2.19 14.59 15.77
CA ASN A 154 -1.31 15.71 16.15
C ASN A 154 0.03 15.72 15.40
N LEU A 155 -0.02 15.41 14.09
CA LEU A 155 1.15 15.39 13.23
C LEU A 155 1.31 16.72 12.49
N LYS A 156 2.56 17.05 12.14
CA LYS A 156 2.85 18.12 11.19
C LYS A 156 2.51 17.68 9.80
N LEU A 157 1.48 18.25 9.18
CA LEU A 157 1.23 18.06 7.76
C LEU A 157 2.16 18.96 6.94
N ILE A 158 2.79 18.35 5.92
CA ILE A 158 3.65 19.05 4.96
C ILE A 158 3.17 18.74 3.56
N GLU A 159 2.86 19.78 2.80
CA GLU A 159 2.50 19.66 1.40
C GLU A 159 3.69 19.99 0.52
N VAL A 160 3.92 19.14 -0.48
CA VAL A 160 5.00 19.28 -1.45
C VAL A 160 4.45 19.30 -2.88
N LEU A 161 5.27 19.68 -3.84
CA LEU A 161 4.91 19.58 -5.25
C LEU A 161 4.74 18.12 -5.68
N THR A 162 4.05 17.91 -6.79
CA THR A 162 3.82 16.57 -7.38
C THR A 162 5.15 15.91 -7.74
N GLY A 163 5.28 14.67 -7.33
CA GLY A 163 6.44 13.84 -7.53
C GLY A 163 7.10 13.43 -6.21
N PHE A 164 7.26 12.11 -6.04
CA PHE A 164 7.72 11.52 -4.77
C PHE A 164 9.11 11.99 -4.33
N LYS A 165 9.95 12.45 -5.29
CA LYS A 165 11.25 13.05 -4.99
C LYS A 165 11.18 14.18 -3.96
N TYR A 166 10.09 14.96 -3.96
CA TYR A 166 9.89 16.03 -2.98
C TYR A 166 9.51 15.51 -1.61
N ILE A 167 8.82 14.37 -1.54
CA ILE A 167 8.58 13.66 -0.27
C ILE A 167 9.91 13.10 0.27
N GLY A 168 10.69 12.44 -0.58
CA GLY A 168 12.03 11.96 -0.24
C GLY A 168 12.98 13.06 0.21
N GLU A 169 12.89 14.25 -0.38
CA GLU A 169 13.65 15.45 0.03
C GLU A 169 13.28 15.91 1.44
N GLN A 170 11.99 15.88 1.82
CA GLN A 170 11.57 16.21 3.18
C GLN A 170 12.16 15.24 4.21
N ILE A 171 12.18 13.93 3.93
CA ILE A 171 12.83 12.95 4.81
C ILE A 171 14.29 13.32 5.04
N LYS A 172 15.02 13.67 3.98
CA LYS A 172 16.42 14.11 4.08
C LYS A 172 16.56 15.38 4.93
N PHE A 173 15.68 16.37 4.75
CA PHE A 173 15.71 17.61 5.54
C PHE A 173 15.42 17.34 7.01
N PHE A 174 14.50 16.46 7.34
CA PHE A 174 14.22 16.08 8.74
C PHE A 174 15.44 15.47 9.40
N GLU A 175 16.11 14.53 8.74
CA GLU A 175 17.32 13.88 9.23
C GLU A 175 18.49 14.86 9.41
N GLN A 176 18.69 15.78 8.46
CA GLN A 176 19.79 16.75 8.50
C GLN A 176 19.61 17.81 9.59
N ASN A 177 18.37 18.22 9.85
CA ASN A 177 18.06 19.33 10.74
C ASN A 177 17.47 18.91 12.09
N ASN A 178 17.22 17.59 12.30
CA ASN A 178 16.57 17.04 13.50
C ASN A 178 15.24 17.77 13.83
N THR A 179 14.41 18.00 12.81
CA THR A 179 13.17 18.80 12.97
C THR A 179 11.95 17.95 13.26
N TYR A 180 11.71 16.95 12.41
CA TYR A 180 10.55 16.07 12.50
C TYR A 180 10.93 14.60 12.29
N GLU A 181 10.10 13.70 12.85
CA GLU A 181 10.17 12.27 12.55
C GLU A 181 9.16 11.94 11.45
N TYR A 182 9.61 11.31 10.37
CA TYR A 182 8.77 10.94 9.26
C TYR A 182 7.87 9.75 9.63
N GLU A 183 6.56 9.94 9.62
CA GLU A 183 5.57 8.89 9.91
C GLU A 183 5.06 8.21 8.64
N PHE A 184 4.64 9.00 7.65
CA PHE A 184 4.06 8.52 6.41
C PHE A 184 4.10 9.60 5.33
N GLY A 185 4.17 9.16 4.07
CA GLY A 185 4.00 10.05 2.92
C GLY A 185 3.42 9.32 1.73
N PHE A 186 2.62 10.03 0.93
CA PHE A 186 1.96 9.44 -0.22
C PHE A 186 1.69 10.47 -1.32
N GLU A 187 1.47 9.95 -2.52
CA GLU A 187 0.97 10.69 -3.67
C GLU A 187 -0.30 10.01 -4.23
N GLU A 188 -1.12 10.77 -4.95
CA GLU A 188 -2.37 10.30 -5.51
C GLU A 188 -2.20 9.21 -6.58
N SER A 189 -1.03 9.15 -7.21
CA SER A 189 -0.68 8.21 -8.26
C SER A 189 -0.24 6.82 -7.72
N TYR A 190 -0.97 6.34 -6.69
CA TYR A 190 -0.85 4.98 -6.15
C TYR A 190 0.45 4.65 -5.41
N GLY A 191 1.25 5.67 -5.08
CA GLY A 191 2.54 5.51 -4.39
C GLY A 191 2.55 6.02 -2.96
N CYS A 192 3.19 5.28 -2.06
CA CYS A 192 3.44 5.72 -0.69
C CYS A 192 4.74 5.14 -0.15
N LEU A 193 5.20 5.70 0.96
CA LEU A 193 6.33 5.18 1.71
C LEU A 193 6.01 5.16 3.21
N VAL A 194 6.27 4.02 3.84
CA VAL A 194 6.19 3.83 5.29
C VAL A 194 7.61 3.70 5.83
N GLY A 195 8.02 4.60 6.71
CA GLY A 195 9.39 4.62 7.25
C GLY A 195 10.40 5.31 6.33
N THR A 196 11.68 5.23 6.68
CA THR A 196 12.76 6.02 6.07
C THR A 196 13.85 5.18 5.39
N HIS A 197 13.56 3.89 5.13
CA HIS A 197 14.50 2.96 4.51
C HIS A 197 14.79 3.25 3.03
N ALA A 198 13.91 4.02 2.39
CA ALA A 198 14.03 4.47 1.00
C ALA A 198 13.76 5.99 0.90
N ARG A 199 13.91 6.55 -0.30
CA ARG A 199 13.57 7.96 -0.62
C ARG A 199 12.61 8.05 -1.79
N ASP A 200 12.03 6.92 -2.16
CA ASP A 200 10.99 6.81 -3.17
C ASP A 200 9.88 5.88 -2.64
N LYS A 201 8.80 5.79 -3.39
CA LYS A 201 7.66 4.91 -3.14
C LYS A 201 8.10 3.45 -2.97
N ASP A 202 7.39 2.72 -2.15
CA ASP A 202 7.63 1.29 -1.93
C ASP A 202 6.32 0.53 -1.85
N ALA A 203 5.96 -0.15 -2.95
CA ALA A 203 4.75 -0.95 -3.00
C ALA A 203 4.81 -2.19 -2.11
N ILE A 204 5.99 -2.72 -1.79
CA ILE A 204 6.13 -3.90 -0.92
C ILE A 204 5.66 -3.56 0.50
N VAL A 205 6.07 -2.39 1.00
CA VAL A 205 5.64 -1.89 2.32
C VAL A 205 4.17 -1.48 2.30
N ALA A 206 3.68 -0.93 1.18
CA ALA A 206 2.26 -0.62 0.99
C ALA A 206 1.40 -1.90 1.03
N VAL A 207 1.82 -2.98 0.37
CA VAL A 207 1.17 -4.30 0.44
C VAL A 207 1.11 -4.80 1.88
N MET A 208 2.24 -4.73 2.59
CA MET A 208 2.30 -5.13 3.99
C MET A 208 1.24 -4.39 4.83
N ALA A 209 1.28 -3.05 4.80
CA ALA A 209 0.40 -2.22 5.62
C ALA A 209 -1.09 -2.42 5.26
N LEU A 210 -1.40 -2.53 3.97
CA LEU A 210 -2.78 -2.70 3.51
C LEU A 210 -3.35 -4.09 3.83
N CYS A 211 -2.56 -5.14 3.70
CA CYS A 211 -3.00 -6.48 4.09
C CYS A 211 -3.21 -6.59 5.60
N GLU A 212 -2.34 -5.97 6.39
CA GLU A 212 -2.54 -5.88 7.84
C GLU A 212 -3.81 -5.08 8.19
N ALA A 213 -4.04 -3.94 7.53
CA ALA A 213 -5.25 -3.15 7.70
C ALA A 213 -6.51 -3.96 7.38
N ALA A 214 -6.52 -4.65 6.23
CA ALA A 214 -7.64 -5.49 5.82
C ALA A 214 -7.95 -6.58 6.86
N ALA A 215 -6.92 -7.29 7.34
CA ALA A 215 -7.05 -8.32 8.37
C ALA A 215 -7.56 -7.75 9.70
N TYR A 216 -7.04 -6.58 10.10
CA TYR A 216 -7.45 -5.89 11.32
C TYR A 216 -8.93 -5.48 11.29
N TYR A 217 -9.36 -4.79 10.23
CA TYR A 217 -10.75 -4.32 10.13
C TYR A 217 -11.76 -5.46 9.91
N LYS A 218 -11.35 -6.54 9.26
CA LYS A 218 -12.19 -7.74 9.12
C LYS A 218 -12.40 -8.48 10.44
N SER A 219 -11.49 -8.32 11.40
CA SER A 219 -11.59 -8.94 12.73
C SER A 219 -12.46 -8.16 13.71
N LYS A 220 -12.84 -6.93 13.38
CA LYS A 220 -13.73 -6.06 14.18
C LYS A 220 -15.18 -6.25 13.79
#